data_3a72f3f91dd41a81fc56379193f761c3
#
_entry.id   3a72f3f91dd41a81fc56379193f761c3
#
_cell.length_a   1.000
_cell.length_b   1.000
_cell.length_c   1.000
_cell.angle_alpha   90.00
_cell.angle_beta   90.00
_cell.angle_gamma   90.00
#
_symmetry.space_group_name_H-M   'P 1'
#
loop_
_entity.id
_entity.type
_entity.pdbx_description
1 polymer ?
#
loop_
_entity_poly.entity_id
_entity_poly.type
_entity_poly.pdbx_seq_one_letter_code
_entity_poly.pdbx_strand_id
1 'polypeptide(L)'
;MFLKSNSSCLMSNFPADILIIDDERQIRRLLNLTLTGAGYHVRECENGQLGLSETALKRPDAIILDLGLPDINGLEVLKQLREWTQVPILILTAWDREDEKVD
;
A
#
# COMPACT_ATOMS: atom_id res chain seq x y z
N MET A 1 -12.78 5.37 -11.34
CA MET A 1 -13.03 5.17 -10.98
C MET A 1 -13.39 4.49 -10.85
N PHE A 2 -13.10 4.38 -10.69
CA PHE A 2 -13.40 3.79 -10.31
C PHE A 2 -14.08 3.22 -10.33
N LEU A 3 -14.16 3.13 -10.31
CA LEU A 3 -14.91 2.61 -10.10
C LEU A 3 -15.79 2.22 -10.11
N LYS A 4 -15.95 1.95 -10.44
CA LYS A 4 -16.79 1.67 -10.24
C LYS A 4 -17.47 1.27 -9.84
N SER A 5 -17.40 1.23 -9.97
CA SER A 5 -18.09 0.98 -9.38
C SER A 5 -18.80 0.88 -8.86
N ASN A 6 -19.14 1.25 -9.06
CA ASN A 6 -19.96 1.38 -8.37
C ASN A 6 -20.95 0.84 -7.72
N SER A 7 -21.27 0.37 -8.49
CA SER A 7 -22.41 -0.36 -7.98
C SER A 7 -22.08 -1.13 -6.74
N SER A 8 -20.85 -1.60 -6.71
CA SER A 8 -20.38 -2.28 -5.52
C SER A 8 -20.46 -1.37 -4.30
N CYS A 9 -20.44 -0.10 -4.53
CA CYS A 9 -20.56 0.84 -3.43
C CYS A 9 -21.90 0.71 -2.74
N LEU A 10 -22.92 0.32 -3.48
CA LEU A 10 -24.23 0.15 -2.88
C LEU A 10 -24.25 -1.00 -1.91
N MET A 11 -23.45 -2.02 -2.19
CA MET A 11 -23.43 -3.21 -1.39
C MET A 11 -22.60 -3.04 -0.15
N SER A 12 -21.60 -2.23 -0.24
CA SER A 12 -20.64 -2.11 0.84
C SER A 12 -20.94 -0.93 1.72
N ASN A 13 -21.21 -1.22 2.98
CA ASN A 13 -21.28 -0.18 4.00
C ASN A 13 -19.95 -0.01 4.67
N PHE A 14 -18.94 -0.78 4.20
CA PHE A 14 -17.62 -0.77 4.79
C PHE A 14 -16.65 -0.13 3.84
N PRO A 15 -15.79 0.76 4.32
CA PRO A 15 -14.79 1.36 3.46
C PRO A 15 -13.78 0.33 3.01
N ALA A 16 -13.23 0.55 1.84
CA ALA A 16 -12.14 -0.29 1.36
C ALA A 16 -10.95 -0.14 2.29
N ASP A 17 -10.22 -1.22 2.45
CA ASP A 17 -9.09 -1.31 3.36
C ASP A 17 -7.80 -1.20 2.56
N ILE A 18 -7.03 -0.15 2.81
CA ILE A 18 -5.79 0.12 2.10
C ILE A 18 -4.63 -0.10 3.06
N LEU A 19 -3.66 -0.93 2.66
CA LEU A 19 -2.47 -1.15 3.45
C LEU A 19 -1.31 -0.39 2.82
N ILE A 20 -0.64 0.43 3.62
CA ILE A 20 0.51 1.20 3.16
C ILE A 20 1.77 0.60 3.74
N ILE A 21 2.73 0.25 2.88
CA ILE A 21 4.00 -0.30 3.30
C ILE A 21 5.09 0.65 2.82
N ASP A 22 5.61 1.46 3.74
CA ASP A 22 6.58 2.50 3.41
C ASP A 22 7.33 2.83 4.69
N ASP A 23 8.66 2.92 4.61
CA ASP A 23 9.44 3.19 5.80
C ASP A 23 9.48 4.68 6.15
N GLU A 24 9.06 5.55 5.27
CA GLU A 24 9.07 6.98 5.54
C GLU A 24 7.79 7.40 6.24
N ARG A 25 7.94 7.83 7.46
CA ARG A 25 6.79 8.21 8.27
C ARG A 25 5.97 9.32 7.64
N GLN A 26 6.65 10.30 7.05
CA GLN A 26 5.95 11.44 6.47
C GLN A 26 5.09 11.03 5.29
N ILE A 27 5.60 10.10 4.50
CA ILE A 27 4.84 9.60 3.35
C ILE A 27 3.63 8.81 3.84
N ARG A 28 3.84 7.94 4.83
CA ARG A 28 2.71 7.18 5.37
C ARG A 28 1.64 8.11 5.92
N ARG A 29 2.07 9.16 6.63
CA ARG A 29 1.13 10.09 7.22
C ARG A 29 0.33 10.83 6.15
N LEU A 30 1.03 11.29 5.11
CA LEU A 30 0.37 12.00 4.02
C LEU A 30 -0.66 11.12 3.34
N LEU A 31 -0.25 9.90 3.01
CA LEU A 31 -1.16 8.96 2.36
C LEU A 31 -2.33 8.62 3.27
N ASN A 32 -2.06 8.41 4.55
CA ASN A 32 -3.12 8.07 5.48
C ASN A 32 -4.15 9.19 5.55
N LEU A 33 -3.70 10.43 5.69
CA LEU A 33 -4.62 11.55 5.77
C LEU A 33 -5.43 11.70 4.49
N THR A 34 -4.76 11.56 3.37
CA THR A 34 -5.41 11.72 2.08
C THR A 34 -6.46 10.64 1.86
N LEU A 35 -6.08 9.40 2.10
CA LEU A 35 -6.98 8.27 1.84
C LEU A 35 -8.11 8.21 2.86
N THR A 36 -7.80 8.49 4.11
CA THR A 36 -8.84 8.52 5.13
C THR A 36 -9.84 9.60 4.82
N GLY A 37 -9.36 10.75 4.35
CA GLY A 37 -10.25 11.84 3.97
C GLY A 37 -11.15 11.47 2.81
N ALA A 38 -10.71 10.52 1.98
CA ALA A 38 -11.49 10.06 0.85
C ALA A 38 -12.43 8.91 1.22
N GLY A 39 -12.42 8.50 2.48
CA GLY A 39 -13.37 7.49 2.94
C GLY A 39 -12.80 6.09 3.05
N TYR A 40 -11.50 5.91 2.88
CA TYR A 40 -10.89 4.59 2.99
C TYR A 40 -10.46 4.31 4.42
N HIS A 41 -10.39 3.03 4.74
CA HIS A 41 -9.79 2.57 5.98
C HIS A 41 -8.31 2.31 5.68
N VAL A 42 -7.43 2.84 6.50
CA VAL A 42 -6.00 2.79 6.19
C VAL A 42 -5.23 2.13 7.31
N ARG A 43 -4.32 1.23 6.93
CA ARG A 43 -3.37 0.63 7.85
C ARG A 43 -1.98 0.93 7.35
N GLU A 44 -1.03 1.09 8.27
CA GLU A 44 0.33 1.47 7.91
C GLU A 44 1.33 0.45 8.43
N CYS A 45 2.33 0.17 7.60
CA CYS A 45 3.46 -0.68 7.99
C CYS A 45 4.74 0.04 7.62
N GLU A 46 5.73 -0.03 8.48
CA GLU A 46 6.96 0.71 8.25
C GLU A 46 8.05 -0.13 7.60
N ASN A 47 7.80 -1.41 7.38
CA ASN A 47 8.78 -2.24 6.70
C ASN A 47 8.08 -3.39 6.01
N GLY A 48 8.87 -4.15 5.23
CA GLY A 48 8.29 -5.21 4.42
C GLY A 48 7.79 -6.39 5.23
N GLN A 49 8.50 -6.73 6.30
CA GLN A 49 8.10 -7.87 7.12
C GLN A 49 6.74 -7.62 7.75
N LEU A 50 6.54 -6.42 8.27
CA LEU A 50 5.24 -6.06 8.84
C LEU A 50 4.17 -6.06 7.78
N GLY A 51 4.50 -5.59 6.59
CA GLY A 51 3.53 -5.58 5.50
C GLY A 51 3.06 -6.97 5.14
N LEU A 52 3.99 -7.92 5.07
CA LEU A 52 3.63 -9.29 4.77
C LEU A 52 2.78 -9.88 5.88
N SER A 53 3.16 -9.62 7.13
CA SER A 53 2.41 -10.15 8.27
C SER A 53 0.99 -9.58 8.32
N GLU A 54 0.86 -8.28 8.11
CA GLU A 54 -0.46 -7.66 8.16
C GLU A 54 -1.35 -8.15 7.04
N THR A 55 -0.78 -8.37 5.86
CA THR A 55 -1.57 -8.89 4.75
C THR A 55 -2.06 -10.29 5.05
N ALA A 56 -1.21 -11.09 5.69
CA ALA A 56 -1.59 -12.45 6.04
C ALA A 56 -2.66 -12.49 7.11
N LEU A 57 -2.59 -11.57 8.06
CA LEU A 57 -3.58 -11.52 9.14
C LEU A 57 -4.94 -11.06 8.63
N LYS A 58 -4.93 -10.05 7.79
CA LYS A 58 -6.16 -9.53 7.24
C LYS A 58 -5.87 -8.95 5.87
N ARG A 59 -6.34 -9.62 4.84
CA ARG A 59 -6.07 -9.20 3.47
C ARG A 59 -6.70 -7.83 3.19
N PRO A 60 -5.91 -6.88 2.73
CA PRO A 60 -6.46 -5.57 2.37
C PRO A 60 -7.13 -5.62 1.02
N ASP A 61 -7.84 -4.55 0.69
CA ASP A 61 -8.44 -4.42 -0.63
C ASP A 61 -7.44 -3.91 -1.64
N ALA A 62 -6.43 -3.19 -1.18
CA ALA A 62 -5.35 -2.72 -2.03
C ALA A 62 -4.13 -2.44 -1.17
N ILE A 63 -2.96 -2.46 -1.81
CA ILE A 63 -1.71 -2.22 -1.10
C ILE A 63 -0.94 -1.11 -1.83
N ILE A 64 -0.36 -0.20 -1.06
CA ILE A 64 0.57 0.79 -1.60
C ILE A 64 1.93 0.39 -1.07
N LEU A 65 2.85 0.06 -1.97
CA LEU A 65 4.12 -0.54 -1.62
C LEU A 65 5.29 0.31 -2.10
N ASP A 66 6.17 0.67 -1.17
CA ASP A 66 7.40 1.36 -1.49
C ASP A 66 8.49 0.32 -1.77
N LEU A 67 9.25 0.53 -2.83
CA LEU A 67 10.29 -0.42 -3.19
C LEU A 67 11.56 -0.26 -2.37
N GLY A 68 11.73 0.90 -1.73
CA GLY A 68 12.95 1.17 -0.99
C GLY A 68 12.87 0.85 0.49
N LEU A 69 12.34 -0.31 0.82
CA LEU A 69 12.18 -0.69 2.23
C LEU A 69 13.51 -1.08 2.86
N PRO A 70 13.63 -0.90 4.19
CA PRO A 70 14.91 -1.13 4.87
C PRO A 70 15.23 -2.59 5.13
N ASP A 71 14.23 -3.43 5.27
CA ASP A 71 14.46 -4.83 5.67
C ASP A 71 14.39 -5.80 4.50
N ILE A 72 13.42 -5.65 3.62
CA ILE A 72 13.24 -6.54 2.49
C ILE A 72 13.09 -5.67 1.26
N ASN A 73 13.76 -6.07 0.19
CA ASN A 73 13.58 -5.36 -1.09
C ASN A 73 12.10 -5.37 -1.44
N GLY A 74 11.58 -4.21 -1.84
CA GLY A 74 10.16 -4.10 -2.17
C GLY A 74 9.71 -5.05 -3.27
N LEU A 75 10.61 -5.33 -4.22
CA LEU A 75 10.28 -6.28 -5.28
C LEU A 75 10.10 -7.68 -4.72
N GLU A 76 10.88 -8.02 -3.68
CA GLU A 76 10.73 -9.31 -3.03
C GLU A 76 9.40 -9.39 -2.29
N VAL A 77 9.00 -8.29 -1.66
CA VAL A 77 7.70 -8.23 -0.99
C VAL A 77 6.61 -8.45 -2.02
N LEU A 78 6.71 -7.78 -3.16
CA LEU A 78 5.72 -7.91 -4.22
C LEU A 78 5.63 -9.35 -4.69
N LYS A 79 6.79 -9.98 -4.88
CA LYS A 79 6.83 -11.34 -5.35
C LYS A 79 6.15 -12.28 -4.37
N GLN A 80 6.45 -12.13 -3.09
CA GLN A 80 5.83 -12.98 -2.08
C GLN A 80 4.34 -12.76 -1.99
N LEU A 81 3.91 -11.51 -2.08
CA LEU A 81 2.48 -11.21 -2.03
C LEU A 81 1.74 -11.86 -3.19
N ARG A 82 2.36 -11.83 -4.38
CA ARG A 82 1.70 -12.41 -5.56
C ARG A 82 1.55 -13.91 -5.47
N GLU A 83 2.28 -14.56 -4.58
CA GLU A 83 2.14 -16.01 -4.41
C GLU A 83 0.85 -16.35 -3.68
N TRP A 84 0.28 -15.42 -2.93
CA TRP A 84 -0.91 -15.74 -2.15
C TRP A 84 -2.03 -14.72 -2.24
N THR A 85 -1.89 -13.66 -3.01
CA THR A 85 -2.99 -12.72 -3.15
C THR A 85 -2.95 -12.02 -4.49
N GLN A 86 -4.13 -11.64 -4.94
CA GLN A 86 -4.28 -10.93 -6.20
C GLN A 86 -4.70 -9.48 -5.99
N VAL A 87 -4.63 -8.98 -4.77
CA VAL A 87 -5.07 -7.60 -4.52
C VAL A 87 -4.25 -6.62 -5.34
N PRO A 88 -4.85 -5.53 -5.76
CA PRO A 88 -4.10 -4.51 -6.50
C PRO A 88 -2.98 -3.94 -5.64
N ILE A 89 -1.83 -3.76 -6.25
CA ILE A 89 -0.67 -3.20 -5.56
C ILE A 89 -0.18 -2.00 -6.36
N LEU A 90 -0.15 -0.85 -5.71
CA LEU A 90 0.35 0.36 -6.31
C LEU A 90 1.78 0.56 -5.83
N ILE A 91 2.71 0.67 -6.77
CA ILE A 91 4.11 0.79 -6.45
C ILE A 91 4.50 2.26 -6.36
N LEU A 92 5.17 2.61 -5.27
CA LEU A 92 5.76 3.93 -5.12
C LEU A 92 7.23 3.82 -5.50
N THR A 93 7.68 4.69 -6.37
CA THR A 93 9.07 4.68 -6.78
C THR A 93 9.78 5.87 -6.14
N ALA A 94 11.08 5.70 -5.98
CA ALA A 94 11.89 6.74 -5.35
C ALA A 94 12.52 7.62 -6.41
N TRP A 95 11.68 8.27 -7.20
CA TRP A 95 12.16 9.11 -8.27
C TRP A 95 13.14 10.16 -7.80
N ASP A 96 12.77 10.84 -6.76
CA ASP A 96 13.59 11.94 -6.28
C ASP A 96 14.96 11.48 -5.84
N ARG A 97 14.98 10.35 -5.16
CA ARG A 97 16.25 9.84 -4.67
C ARG A 97 17.13 9.37 -5.80
N GLU A 98 16.53 8.79 -6.82
CA GLU A 98 17.31 8.33 -7.95
C GLU A 98 17.89 9.50 -8.71
N ASP A 99 17.11 10.54 -8.86
CA ASP A 99 17.61 11.73 -9.52
C ASP A 99 18.81 12.27 -8.78
N GLU A 100 18.74 12.28 -7.48
CA GLU A 100 19.85 12.76 -6.68
C GLU A 100 21.08 11.92 -6.87
N LYS A 101 20.89 10.64 -6.98
CA LYS A 101 22.03 9.74 -7.14
C LYS A 101 22.72 9.94 -8.47
N VAL A 102 21.95 10.19 -9.47
CA VAL A 102 22.50 10.39 -10.80
C VAL A 102 23.37 11.60 -10.83
N ASP A 103 23.02 12.61 -10.11
CA ASP A 103 23.80 13.83 -10.07
C ASP A 103 25.05 13.62 -9.27
#